data_b52f8ceb096b3cce371559efaa10a224
#
_entry.id   b52f8ceb096b3cce371559efaa10a224
#
_cell.length_a   1.000
_cell.length_b   1.000
_cell.length_c   1.000
_cell.angle_alpha   90.00
_cell.angle_beta   90.00
_cell.angle_gamma   90.00
#
_symmetry.space_group_name_H-M   'P 1'
#
loop_
_entity.id
_entity.type
_entity.pdbx_description
1 polymer ?
#
loop_
_entity_poly.entity_id
_entity_poly.type
_entity_poly.pdbx_seq_one_letter_code
_entity_poly.pdbx_strand_id
1 'polypeptide(L)'
;MDLSSEEKKKINSLRRTAQFQRSWKAIRNILTWKERVQHYFIGNMLLLFLCFIVGGGLILLLDEGILPRSDFMNGLMKHLARLVLFLVEFQILSVLFYALFGPGWEAKRRTKLRSLYEREILAPILQVLYPSAQIDTEHDMSPNHVNEVVPSAEHYIQSGILQLNDERNLQTVDLYAYSITKGKDSHDVTHFLGQVYSIKNTLPLRGELRIVPTEHFLNMETQGGYLGTMQCGKKIDVEDIKHNEHYNIYCTDEQSTRKFLSPTVIEWFNSMTSRHKLSFYSNESRIYFANYNNRYFFAAPKDKESLRTWRIEETAIQLKYAFYFANEVTEMLHKNEGFS
;
A
#
# COMPACT_ATOMS: atom_id res chain seq x y z
N MET A 1 2.58 -0.42 22.81
CA MET A 1 3.89 0.27 22.69
C MET A 1 3.62 1.76 22.51
N ASP A 2 4.22 2.61 23.34
CA ASP A 2 3.96 4.05 23.32
C ASP A 2 5.22 4.85 23.03
N LEU A 3 5.02 6.09 22.57
CA LEU A 3 6.11 7.06 22.43
C LEU A 3 6.51 7.60 23.80
N SER A 4 7.81 7.78 24.05
CA SER A 4 8.31 8.49 25.21
C SER A 4 7.90 9.97 25.18
N SER A 5 7.94 10.65 26.32
CA SER A 5 7.60 12.07 26.38
C SER A 5 8.51 12.95 25.51
N GLU A 6 9.80 12.56 25.40
CA GLU A 6 10.75 13.26 24.55
C GLU A 6 10.47 13.03 23.05
N GLU A 7 10.20 11.78 22.64
CA GLU A 7 9.82 11.45 21.27
C GLU A 7 8.54 12.20 20.86
N LYS A 8 7.51 12.19 21.72
CA LYS A 8 6.26 12.95 21.47
C LYS A 8 6.55 14.44 21.26
N LYS A 9 7.41 15.04 22.10
CA LYS A 9 7.79 16.45 21.96
C LYS A 9 8.52 16.71 20.65
N LYS A 10 9.49 15.88 20.27
CA LYS A 10 10.25 16.02 19.02
C LYS A 10 9.34 15.85 17.80
N ILE A 11 8.47 14.81 17.77
CA ILE A 11 7.52 14.54 16.68
C ILE A 11 6.51 15.68 16.52
N ASN A 12 5.98 16.21 17.62
CA ASN A 12 5.07 17.36 17.58
C ASN A 12 5.76 18.65 17.12
N SER A 13 7.07 18.80 17.39
CA SER A 13 7.83 19.92 16.85
C SER A 13 8.01 19.84 15.33
N LEU A 14 8.21 18.64 14.76
CA LEU A 14 8.26 18.43 13.31
C LEU A 14 7.01 18.96 12.60
N ARG A 15 5.83 18.67 13.14
CA ARG A 15 4.57 19.14 12.59
C ARG A 15 4.49 20.67 12.46
N ARG A 16 5.22 21.41 13.30
CA ARG A 16 5.24 22.88 13.31
C ARG A 16 6.28 23.48 12.34
N THR A 17 7.15 22.66 11.78
CA THR A 17 8.15 23.15 10.82
C THR A 17 7.51 23.65 9.53
N ALA A 18 8.07 24.70 8.94
CA ALA A 18 7.60 25.25 7.69
C ALA A 18 7.68 24.24 6.53
N GLN A 19 8.70 23.37 6.54
CA GLN A 19 8.88 22.31 5.56
C GLN A 19 7.73 21.30 5.63
N PHE A 20 7.45 20.75 6.82
CA PHE A 20 6.36 19.81 7.02
C PHE A 20 5.01 20.39 6.56
N GLN A 21 4.71 21.63 6.93
CA GLN A 21 3.46 22.31 6.56
C GLN A 21 3.32 22.50 5.04
N ARG A 22 4.43 22.84 4.35
CA ARG A 22 4.45 22.97 2.89
C ARG A 22 4.21 21.64 2.22
N SER A 23 4.91 20.59 2.65
CA SER A 23 4.78 19.23 2.11
C SER A 23 3.40 18.65 2.36
N TRP A 24 2.85 18.87 3.56
CA TRP A 24 1.49 18.46 3.90
C TRP A 24 0.42 19.16 3.05
N LYS A 25 0.60 20.45 2.78
CA LYS A 25 -0.26 21.20 1.85
C LYS A 25 -0.16 20.66 0.42
N ALA A 26 1.05 20.29 -0.04
CA ALA A 26 1.25 19.70 -1.36
C ALA A 26 0.57 18.33 -1.47
N ILE A 27 0.69 17.46 -0.46
CA ILE A 27 0.00 16.18 -0.36
C ILE A 27 -1.52 16.37 -0.45
N ARG A 28 -2.08 17.30 0.35
CA ARG A 28 -3.49 17.65 0.30
C ARG A 28 -3.93 18.07 -1.11
N ASN A 29 -3.15 18.93 -1.75
CA ASN A 29 -3.45 19.40 -3.11
C ASN A 29 -3.45 18.26 -4.14
N ILE A 30 -2.54 17.29 -4.00
CA ILE A 30 -2.50 16.10 -4.85
C ILE A 30 -3.76 15.25 -4.63
N LEU A 31 -4.15 15.00 -3.38
CA LEU A 31 -5.31 14.16 -3.05
C LEU A 31 -6.65 14.78 -3.45
N THR A 32 -6.80 16.10 -3.28
CA THR A 32 -8.04 16.82 -3.64
C THR A 32 -8.16 17.16 -5.11
N TRP A 33 -7.15 16.89 -5.93
CA TRP A 33 -7.18 17.21 -7.36
C TRP A 33 -8.31 16.49 -8.11
N LYS A 34 -8.52 15.21 -7.82
CA LYS A 34 -9.59 14.39 -8.44
C LYS A 34 -10.98 14.98 -8.16
N GLU A 35 -11.24 15.39 -6.91
CA GLU A 35 -12.50 16.03 -6.52
C GLU A 35 -12.69 17.34 -7.29
N ARG A 36 -11.63 18.16 -7.41
CA ARG A 36 -11.71 19.42 -8.16
C ARG A 36 -12.05 19.20 -9.63
N VAL A 37 -11.44 18.21 -10.27
CA VAL A 37 -11.75 17.84 -11.65
C VAL A 37 -13.20 17.35 -11.76
N GLN A 38 -13.63 16.49 -10.85
CA GLN A 38 -15.02 16.01 -10.79
C GLN A 38 -16.03 17.15 -10.63
N HIS A 39 -15.79 18.08 -9.70
CA HIS A 39 -16.64 19.27 -9.52
C HIS A 39 -16.69 20.15 -10.77
N TYR A 40 -15.58 20.30 -11.48
CA TYR A 40 -15.53 21.01 -12.73
C TYR A 40 -16.42 20.36 -13.80
N PHE A 41 -16.35 19.02 -13.96
CA PHE A 41 -17.22 18.28 -14.88
C PHE A 41 -18.71 18.39 -14.51
N ILE A 42 -19.05 18.23 -13.23
CA ILE A 42 -20.44 18.37 -12.74
C ILE A 42 -20.94 19.78 -12.98
N GLY A 43 -20.13 20.80 -12.71
CA GLY A 43 -20.48 22.21 -12.96
C GLY A 43 -20.78 22.48 -14.44
N ASN A 44 -19.95 21.94 -15.34
CA ASN A 44 -20.20 22.07 -16.80
C ASN A 44 -21.47 21.32 -17.25
N MET A 45 -21.75 20.14 -16.69
CA MET A 45 -22.98 19.39 -16.98
C MET A 45 -24.23 20.15 -16.51
N LEU A 46 -24.18 20.76 -15.32
CA LEU A 46 -25.28 21.59 -14.81
C LEU A 46 -25.50 22.83 -15.66
N LEU A 47 -24.43 23.47 -16.12
CA LEU A 47 -24.51 24.61 -17.01
C LEU A 47 -25.14 24.24 -18.37
N LEU A 48 -24.72 23.10 -18.95
CA LEU A 48 -25.34 22.55 -20.16
C LEU A 48 -26.84 22.32 -19.98
N PHE A 49 -27.22 21.65 -18.89
CA PHE A 49 -28.62 21.38 -18.56
C PHE A 49 -29.44 22.67 -18.41
N LEU A 50 -28.87 23.68 -17.76
CA LEU A 50 -29.52 25.01 -17.64
C LEU A 50 -29.72 25.66 -19.03
N CYS A 51 -28.71 25.61 -19.89
CA CYS A 51 -28.80 26.12 -21.26
C CYS A 51 -29.89 25.40 -22.06
N PHE A 52 -30.04 24.08 -21.88
CA PHE A 52 -31.12 23.31 -22.53
C PHE A 52 -32.51 23.74 -22.06
N ILE A 53 -32.69 23.91 -20.75
CA ILE A 53 -33.98 24.36 -20.17
C ILE A 53 -34.34 25.76 -20.66
N VAL A 54 -33.41 26.70 -20.58
CA VAL A 54 -33.65 28.10 -21.03
C VAL A 54 -33.88 28.14 -22.50
N GLY A 55 -33.07 27.45 -23.32
CA GLY A 55 -33.24 27.39 -24.76
C GLY A 55 -34.54 26.73 -25.21
N GLY A 56 -34.88 25.59 -24.59
CA GLY A 56 -36.14 24.88 -24.85
C GLY A 56 -37.35 25.70 -24.44
N GLY A 57 -37.30 26.35 -23.28
CA GLY A 57 -38.37 27.28 -22.83
C GLY A 57 -38.58 28.45 -23.77
N LEU A 58 -37.50 29.07 -24.25
CA LEU A 58 -37.58 30.16 -25.24
C LEU A 58 -38.17 29.70 -26.56
N ILE A 59 -37.81 28.51 -27.05
CA ILE A 59 -38.37 27.93 -28.29
C ILE A 59 -39.89 27.74 -28.14
N LEU A 60 -40.35 27.15 -27.02
CA LEU A 60 -41.78 26.94 -26.75
C LEU A 60 -42.54 28.27 -26.72
N LEU A 61 -42.02 29.28 -26.02
CA LEU A 61 -42.66 30.61 -25.93
C LEU A 61 -42.73 31.35 -27.31
N LEU A 62 -41.76 31.07 -28.19
CA LEU A 62 -41.78 31.58 -29.56
C LEU A 62 -42.78 30.83 -30.46
N ASP A 63 -42.93 29.51 -30.27
CA ASP A 63 -43.85 28.69 -31.05
C ASP A 63 -45.31 28.93 -30.63
N GLU A 64 -45.59 29.18 -29.36
CA GLU A 64 -46.90 29.52 -28.85
C GLU A 64 -47.30 31.01 -29.12
N GLY A 65 -46.41 31.77 -29.76
CA GLY A 65 -46.70 33.19 -30.10
C GLY A 65 -46.71 34.14 -28.90
N ILE A 66 -46.27 33.67 -27.73
CA ILE A 66 -46.21 34.49 -26.50
C ILE A 66 -45.10 35.54 -26.62
N LEU A 67 -44.01 35.20 -27.30
CA LEU A 67 -42.90 36.12 -27.59
C LEU A 67 -42.91 36.52 -29.04
N PRO A 68 -42.71 37.83 -29.36
CA PRO A 68 -42.61 38.27 -30.75
C PRO A 68 -41.35 37.76 -31.43
N ARG A 69 -41.47 37.24 -32.65
CA ARG A 69 -40.33 36.87 -33.51
C ARG A 69 -39.62 38.14 -34.00
N SER A 70 -38.77 38.69 -33.20
CA SER A 70 -37.93 39.84 -33.56
C SER A 70 -36.54 39.41 -34.01
N ASP A 71 -35.84 40.26 -34.76
CA ASP A 71 -34.44 40.03 -35.15
C ASP A 71 -33.54 39.88 -33.94
N PHE A 72 -33.84 40.55 -32.85
CA PHE A 72 -33.16 40.41 -31.56
C PHE A 72 -33.30 38.98 -30.99
N MET A 73 -34.52 38.42 -30.97
CA MET A 73 -34.78 37.06 -30.48
C MET A 73 -34.08 35.98 -31.32
N ASN A 74 -34.11 36.16 -32.65
CA ASN A 74 -33.39 35.29 -33.58
C ASN A 74 -31.87 35.35 -33.35
N GLY A 75 -31.33 36.54 -33.08
CA GLY A 75 -29.94 36.75 -32.72
C GLY A 75 -29.57 36.04 -31.41
N LEU A 76 -30.39 36.20 -30.34
CA LEU A 76 -30.21 35.58 -29.05
C LEU A 76 -30.20 34.05 -29.15
N MET A 77 -31.16 33.46 -29.88
CA MET A 77 -31.24 32.01 -30.10
C MET A 77 -30.02 31.46 -30.83
N LYS A 78 -29.48 32.16 -31.84
CA LYS A 78 -28.25 31.79 -32.53
C LYS A 78 -27.03 31.79 -31.58
N HIS A 79 -26.92 32.78 -30.70
CA HIS A 79 -25.84 32.85 -29.73
C HIS A 79 -25.96 31.72 -28.67
N LEU A 80 -27.18 31.45 -28.20
CA LEU A 80 -27.44 30.36 -27.26
C LEU A 80 -27.10 29.00 -27.89
N ALA A 81 -27.51 28.74 -29.13
CA ALA A 81 -27.19 27.51 -29.86
C ALA A 81 -25.67 27.32 -30.03
N ARG A 82 -24.95 28.41 -30.37
CA ARG A 82 -23.47 28.35 -30.44
C ARG A 82 -22.81 28.05 -29.10
N LEU A 83 -23.32 28.65 -28.03
CA LEU A 83 -22.82 28.38 -26.67
C LEU A 83 -23.03 26.91 -26.26
N VAL A 84 -24.23 26.38 -26.53
CA VAL A 84 -24.54 24.96 -26.26
C VAL A 84 -23.61 24.04 -27.07
N LEU A 85 -23.44 24.31 -28.35
CA LEU A 85 -22.55 23.54 -29.22
C LEU A 85 -21.11 23.56 -28.69
N PHE A 86 -20.58 24.73 -28.35
CA PHE A 86 -19.24 24.89 -27.78
C PHE A 86 -19.08 24.09 -26.47
N LEU A 87 -20.08 24.15 -25.58
CA LEU A 87 -20.03 23.41 -24.31
C LEU A 87 -20.07 21.88 -24.52
N VAL A 88 -20.85 21.41 -25.53
CA VAL A 88 -20.89 19.99 -25.90
C VAL A 88 -19.55 19.51 -26.46
N GLU A 89 -18.99 20.28 -27.43
CA GLU A 89 -17.67 19.99 -28.02
C GLU A 89 -16.58 19.95 -26.93
N PHE A 90 -16.56 20.93 -26.04
CA PHE A 90 -15.62 21.02 -24.95
C PHE A 90 -15.74 19.83 -24.00
N GLN A 91 -16.98 19.40 -23.71
CA GLN A 91 -17.24 18.23 -22.86
C GLN A 91 -16.72 16.94 -23.50
N ILE A 92 -17.03 16.73 -24.80
CA ILE A 92 -16.53 15.56 -25.54
C ILE A 92 -15.01 15.54 -25.56
N LEU A 93 -14.37 16.68 -25.88
CA LEU A 93 -12.91 16.79 -25.92
C LEU A 93 -12.29 16.50 -24.52
N SER A 94 -12.91 16.98 -23.46
CA SER A 94 -12.46 16.77 -22.09
C SER A 94 -12.56 15.29 -21.67
N VAL A 95 -13.64 14.59 -22.05
CA VAL A 95 -13.80 13.15 -21.81
C VAL A 95 -12.77 12.35 -22.59
N LEU A 96 -12.57 12.65 -23.87
CA LEU A 96 -11.55 12.00 -24.69
C LEU A 96 -10.14 12.21 -24.12
N PHE A 97 -9.83 13.45 -23.74
CA PHE A 97 -8.54 13.78 -23.12
C PHE A 97 -8.31 13.00 -21.81
N TYR A 98 -9.34 12.92 -20.95
CA TYR A 98 -9.25 12.14 -19.72
C TYR A 98 -9.12 10.63 -20.00
N ALA A 99 -9.83 10.10 -20.98
CA ALA A 99 -9.74 8.68 -21.35
C ALA A 99 -8.33 8.33 -21.87
N LEU A 100 -7.71 9.22 -22.65
CA LEU A 100 -6.38 8.98 -23.23
C LEU A 100 -5.23 9.18 -22.24
N PHE A 101 -5.30 10.20 -21.40
CA PHE A 101 -4.18 10.63 -20.56
C PHE A 101 -4.40 10.40 -19.05
N GLY A 102 -5.65 10.23 -18.60
CA GLY A 102 -6.02 10.12 -17.19
C GLY A 102 -5.30 8.98 -16.45
N PRO A 103 -5.24 7.74 -16.97
CA PRO A 103 -4.56 6.64 -16.31
C PRO A 103 -3.07 6.90 -16.08
N GLY A 104 -2.37 7.46 -17.06
CA GLY A 104 -0.96 7.82 -16.94
C GLY A 104 -0.71 8.94 -15.93
N TRP A 105 -1.61 9.90 -15.83
CA TRP A 105 -1.53 10.96 -14.83
C TRP A 105 -1.83 10.45 -13.42
N GLU A 106 -2.79 9.55 -13.29
CA GLU A 106 -3.09 8.89 -12.00
C GLU A 106 -1.86 8.12 -11.48
N ALA A 107 -1.20 7.35 -12.33
CA ALA A 107 0.02 6.63 -11.96
C ALA A 107 1.14 7.59 -11.52
N LYS A 108 1.44 8.62 -12.33
CA LYS A 108 2.43 9.65 -11.98
C LYS A 108 2.07 10.38 -10.69
N ARG A 109 0.80 10.65 -10.46
CA ARG A 109 0.29 11.29 -9.25
C ARG A 109 0.53 10.43 -8.01
N ARG A 110 0.23 9.12 -8.10
CA ARG A 110 0.46 8.17 -7.01
C ARG A 110 1.95 8.08 -6.66
N THR A 111 2.81 7.96 -7.67
CA THR A 111 4.27 7.93 -7.46
C THR A 111 4.76 9.22 -6.81
N LYS A 112 4.31 10.38 -7.29
CA LYS A 112 4.66 11.68 -6.71
C LYS A 112 4.16 11.82 -5.27
N LEU A 113 2.94 11.36 -4.98
CA LEU A 113 2.37 11.37 -3.63
C LEU A 113 3.21 10.51 -2.69
N ARG A 114 3.52 9.27 -3.11
CA ARG A 114 4.35 8.32 -2.36
C ARG A 114 5.72 8.93 -2.04
N SER A 115 6.48 9.34 -3.05
CA SER A 115 7.84 9.88 -2.86
C SER A 115 7.86 11.15 -2.00
N LEU A 116 6.86 12.03 -2.16
CA LEU A 116 6.74 13.23 -1.34
C LEU A 116 6.44 12.89 0.12
N TYR A 117 5.53 11.95 0.36
CA TYR A 117 5.19 11.52 1.72
C TYR A 117 6.35 10.81 2.39
N GLU A 118 6.98 9.86 1.72
CA GLU A 118 8.10 9.09 2.25
C GLU A 118 9.29 10.00 2.60
N ARG A 119 9.68 10.90 1.70
CA ARG A 119 10.83 11.77 1.90
C ARG A 119 10.59 12.92 2.87
N GLU A 120 9.43 13.58 2.80
CA GLU A 120 9.19 14.83 3.50
C GLU A 120 8.39 14.67 4.81
N ILE A 121 7.70 13.55 4.98
CA ILE A 121 6.87 13.28 6.16
C ILE A 121 7.42 12.09 6.94
N LEU A 122 7.58 10.94 6.29
CA LEU A 122 7.95 9.70 6.95
C LEU A 122 9.41 9.68 7.38
N ALA A 123 10.34 10.13 6.52
CA ALA A 123 11.77 10.14 6.82
C ALA A 123 12.12 11.02 8.05
N PRO A 124 11.60 12.25 8.21
CA PRO A 124 11.83 13.03 9.43
C PRO A 124 11.29 12.38 10.70
N ILE A 125 10.13 11.69 10.63
CA ILE A 125 9.58 10.95 11.78
C ILE A 125 10.49 9.77 12.12
N LEU A 126 10.92 9.02 11.10
CA LEU A 126 11.82 7.89 11.24
C LEU A 126 13.16 8.31 11.88
N GLN A 127 13.75 9.41 11.44
CA GLN A 127 15.02 9.93 11.98
C GLN A 127 14.93 10.38 13.43
N VAL A 128 13.75 10.85 13.88
CA VAL A 128 13.53 11.16 15.31
C VAL A 128 13.56 9.91 16.17
N LEU A 129 12.99 8.80 15.64
CA LEU A 129 12.90 7.51 16.35
C LEU A 129 14.21 6.71 16.24
N TYR A 130 14.79 6.70 15.04
CA TYR A 130 15.97 5.92 14.67
C TYR A 130 16.91 6.78 13.82
N PRO A 131 17.87 7.49 14.43
CA PRO A 131 18.75 8.43 13.71
C PRO A 131 19.59 7.82 12.59
N SER A 132 19.89 6.51 12.66
CA SER A 132 20.63 5.77 11.63
C SER A 132 19.75 5.22 10.52
N ALA A 133 18.42 5.37 10.63
CA ALA A 133 17.51 4.84 9.63
C ALA A 133 17.37 5.75 8.41
N GLN A 134 17.16 5.13 7.26
CA GLN A 134 16.99 5.78 5.96
C GLN A 134 15.77 5.21 5.24
N ILE A 135 15.28 5.93 4.24
CA ILE A 135 14.24 5.45 3.32
C ILE A 135 14.81 5.45 1.91
N ASP A 136 14.82 4.28 1.28
CA ASP A 136 15.07 4.14 -0.15
C ASP A 136 13.72 4.18 -0.88
N THR A 137 13.53 5.23 -1.68
CA THR A 137 12.31 5.44 -2.46
C THR A 137 12.46 5.05 -3.94
N GLU A 138 13.68 4.67 -4.34
CA GLU A 138 14.02 4.42 -5.74
C GLU A 138 14.02 2.92 -6.06
N HIS A 139 14.33 2.09 -5.08
CA HIS A 139 14.38 0.65 -5.25
C HIS A 139 13.21 -0.03 -4.52
N ASP A 140 12.80 -1.16 -5.08
CA ASP A 140 11.87 -2.09 -4.44
C ASP A 140 12.64 -3.30 -3.88
N MET A 141 12.12 -3.92 -2.83
CA MET A 141 12.64 -5.20 -2.35
C MET A 141 12.48 -6.25 -3.46
N SER A 142 13.52 -7.06 -3.68
CA SER A 142 13.56 -8.01 -4.81
C SER A 142 12.33 -8.91 -4.85
N PRO A 143 11.59 -8.95 -5.97
CA PRO A 143 10.40 -9.79 -6.11
C PRO A 143 10.69 -11.27 -5.85
N ASN A 144 11.84 -11.77 -6.25
CA ASN A 144 12.22 -13.19 -6.07
C ASN A 144 12.23 -13.60 -4.60
N HIS A 145 12.68 -12.71 -3.72
CA HIS A 145 12.72 -12.99 -2.29
C HIS A 145 11.39 -12.69 -1.57
N VAL A 146 10.67 -11.67 -2.05
CA VAL A 146 9.33 -11.36 -1.53
C VAL A 146 8.37 -12.52 -1.77
N ASN A 147 8.44 -13.15 -2.95
CA ASN A 147 7.58 -14.28 -3.31
C ASN A 147 7.81 -15.52 -2.45
N GLU A 148 8.96 -15.62 -1.74
CA GLU A 148 9.19 -16.73 -0.81
C GLU A 148 8.38 -16.61 0.48
N VAL A 149 8.02 -15.38 0.87
CA VAL A 149 7.31 -15.10 2.13
C VAL A 149 5.92 -14.52 1.95
N VAL A 150 5.50 -14.25 0.71
CA VAL A 150 4.20 -13.67 0.37
C VAL A 150 3.46 -14.59 -0.61
N PRO A 151 2.14 -14.77 -0.51
CA PRO A 151 1.37 -15.54 -1.47
C PRO A 151 1.52 -14.99 -2.90
N SER A 152 1.48 -15.88 -3.89
CA SER A 152 1.51 -15.50 -5.30
C SER A 152 0.32 -14.60 -5.65
N ALA A 153 0.60 -13.52 -6.37
CA ALA A 153 -0.38 -12.56 -6.83
C ALA A 153 -0.03 -12.04 -8.24
N GLU A 154 -1.00 -11.45 -8.93
CA GLU A 154 -0.74 -10.81 -10.23
C GLU A 154 -0.03 -9.45 -10.07
N HIS A 155 -0.29 -8.76 -8.96
CA HIS A 155 0.21 -7.42 -8.70
C HIS A 155 0.79 -7.29 -7.30
N TYR A 156 1.92 -6.59 -7.21
CA TYR A 156 2.60 -6.26 -5.96
C TYR A 156 2.83 -4.76 -5.90
N ILE A 157 2.40 -4.12 -4.81
CA ILE A 157 2.64 -2.70 -4.55
C ILE A 157 3.44 -2.61 -3.24
N GLN A 158 4.64 -2.05 -3.31
CA GLN A 158 5.51 -1.84 -2.17
C GLN A 158 5.57 -0.37 -1.77
N SER A 159 5.79 -0.07 -0.49
CA SER A 159 6.25 1.25 -0.02
C SER A 159 7.75 1.43 -0.30
N GLY A 160 8.32 2.60 0.00
CA GLY A 160 9.77 2.76 0.09
C GLY A 160 10.36 1.82 1.14
N ILE A 161 11.59 1.37 0.91
CA ILE A 161 12.31 0.50 1.83
C ILE A 161 12.78 1.33 3.02
N LEU A 162 12.28 1.04 4.20
CA LEU A 162 12.84 1.55 5.45
C LEU A 162 14.05 0.68 5.80
N GLN A 163 15.20 1.30 5.88
CA GLN A 163 16.46 0.63 6.17
C GLN A 163 17.06 1.15 7.48
N LEU A 164 17.39 0.25 8.38
CA LEU A 164 18.15 0.53 9.59
C LEU A 164 19.60 0.06 9.38
N ASN A 165 20.53 1.00 9.35
CA ASN A 165 21.96 0.72 9.16
C ASN A 165 22.58 0.26 10.49
N ASP A 166 22.19 -0.92 10.94
CA ASP A 166 22.76 -1.62 12.10
C ASP A 166 23.46 -2.92 11.64
N GLU A 167 23.98 -3.69 12.57
CA GLU A 167 24.68 -4.97 12.30
C GLU A 167 23.81 -5.98 11.53
N ARG A 168 22.48 -5.90 11.71
CA ARG A 168 21.50 -6.77 11.05
C ARG A 168 21.18 -6.33 9.63
N ASN A 169 21.50 -5.10 9.27
CA ASN A 169 21.11 -4.50 7.99
C ASN A 169 19.62 -4.72 7.70
N LEU A 170 18.79 -4.33 8.69
CA LEU A 170 17.34 -4.49 8.65
C LEU A 170 16.72 -3.63 7.57
N GLN A 171 15.90 -4.25 6.74
CA GLN A 171 15.05 -3.59 5.75
C GLN A 171 13.59 -3.98 5.98
N THR A 172 12.64 -3.06 5.77
CA THR A 172 11.22 -3.38 5.82
C THR A 172 10.42 -2.52 4.85
N VAL A 173 9.35 -3.11 4.32
CA VAL A 173 8.40 -2.45 3.42
C VAL A 173 6.96 -2.81 3.81
N ASP A 174 6.02 -1.90 3.56
CA ASP A 174 4.61 -2.29 3.41
C ASP A 174 4.43 -2.94 2.04
N LEU A 175 3.72 -4.06 2.00
CA LEU A 175 3.41 -4.76 0.78
C LEU A 175 1.91 -5.05 0.67
N TYR A 176 1.37 -4.79 -0.51
CA TYR A 176 0.04 -5.21 -0.92
C TYR A 176 0.14 -6.10 -2.15
N ALA A 177 -0.29 -7.35 -2.03
CA ALA A 177 -0.35 -8.31 -3.12
C ALA A 177 -1.80 -8.66 -3.43
N TYR A 178 -2.20 -8.52 -4.70
CA TYR A 178 -3.58 -8.74 -5.13
C TYR A 178 -3.64 -9.27 -6.56
N SER A 179 -4.78 -9.88 -6.88
CA SER A 179 -5.17 -10.27 -8.25
C SER A 179 -6.50 -9.61 -8.60
N ILE A 180 -6.76 -9.44 -9.89
CA ILE A 180 -8.01 -8.85 -10.37
C ILE A 180 -8.92 -9.96 -10.89
N THR A 181 -10.14 -10.08 -10.33
CA THR A 181 -11.13 -11.03 -10.85
C THR A 181 -11.56 -10.64 -12.26
N LYS A 182 -11.62 -11.63 -13.16
CA LYS A 182 -12.09 -11.43 -14.54
C LYS A 182 -13.62 -11.55 -14.59
N GLY A 183 -14.30 -10.53 -15.10
CA GLY A 183 -15.77 -10.55 -15.25
C GLY A 183 -16.42 -9.17 -15.23
N LYS A 184 -17.77 -9.15 -15.28
CA LYS A 184 -18.55 -7.90 -15.22
C LYS A 184 -18.35 -7.14 -13.89
N ASP A 185 -18.13 -7.85 -12.81
CA ASP A 185 -17.89 -7.32 -11.45
C ASP A 185 -16.43 -7.52 -11.05
N SER A 186 -15.49 -6.98 -11.86
CA SER A 186 -14.07 -7.10 -11.54
C SER A 186 -13.74 -6.34 -10.27
N HIS A 187 -13.16 -7.04 -9.28
CA HIS A 187 -12.69 -6.47 -8.02
C HIS A 187 -11.33 -7.05 -7.64
N ASP A 188 -10.61 -6.33 -6.79
CA ASP A 188 -9.33 -6.77 -6.28
C ASP A 188 -9.53 -7.87 -5.23
N VAL A 189 -8.88 -9.01 -5.43
CA VAL A 189 -8.75 -10.07 -4.42
C VAL A 189 -7.42 -9.89 -3.72
N THR A 190 -7.47 -9.54 -2.44
CA THR A 190 -6.28 -9.36 -1.60
C THR A 190 -5.71 -10.70 -1.20
N HIS A 191 -4.44 -10.96 -1.57
CA HIS A 191 -3.71 -12.15 -1.15
C HIS A 191 -2.81 -11.86 0.07
N PHE A 192 -2.24 -10.65 0.12
CA PHE A 192 -1.43 -10.22 1.24
C PHE A 192 -1.55 -8.71 1.45
N LEU A 193 -1.63 -8.29 2.71
CA LEU A 193 -1.49 -6.91 3.13
C LEU A 193 -0.80 -6.88 4.49
N GLY A 194 0.41 -6.36 4.50
CA GLY A 194 1.23 -6.36 5.72
C GLY A 194 2.64 -5.86 5.47
N GLN A 195 3.56 -6.23 6.34
CA GLN A 195 4.96 -5.84 6.25
C GLN A 195 5.84 -7.02 5.89
N VAL A 196 6.80 -6.78 5.00
CA VAL A 196 7.89 -7.69 4.68
C VAL A 196 9.17 -7.13 5.24
N TYR A 197 9.95 -7.98 5.88
CA TYR A 197 11.22 -7.67 6.51
C TYR A 197 12.34 -8.48 5.88
N SER A 198 13.53 -7.92 5.87
CA SER A 198 14.75 -8.60 5.47
C SER A 198 15.88 -8.23 6.42
N ILE A 199 16.59 -9.22 6.94
CA ILE A 199 17.78 -9.05 7.80
C ILE A 199 18.94 -9.87 7.25
N LYS A 200 20.17 -9.49 7.59
CA LYS A 200 21.36 -10.30 7.31
C LYS A 200 21.23 -11.65 8.01
N ASN A 201 21.52 -12.73 7.31
CA ASN A 201 21.53 -14.05 7.90
C ASN A 201 22.80 -14.25 8.76
N THR A 202 22.59 -14.56 10.03
CA THR A 202 23.64 -14.92 10.99
C THR A 202 23.43 -16.33 11.54
N LEU A 203 22.35 -17.01 11.09
CA LEU A 203 22.02 -18.35 11.58
C LEU A 203 22.99 -19.41 11.03
N PRO A 204 23.29 -20.45 11.81
CA PRO A 204 24.11 -21.59 11.34
C PRO A 204 23.29 -22.56 10.47
N LEU A 205 22.32 -22.03 9.70
CA LEU A 205 21.53 -22.79 8.74
C LEU A 205 22.31 -23.03 7.46
N ARG A 206 22.36 -24.29 7.04
CA ARG A 206 22.88 -24.67 5.72
C ARG A 206 21.72 -24.79 4.75
N GLY A 207 21.91 -24.23 3.54
CA GLY A 207 20.88 -24.25 2.52
C GLY A 207 19.73 -23.29 2.79
N GLU A 208 18.58 -23.63 2.27
CA GLU A 208 17.37 -22.78 2.34
C GLU A 208 16.32 -23.41 3.26
N LEU A 209 15.65 -22.58 4.03
CA LEU A 209 14.51 -22.94 4.86
C LEU A 209 13.35 -22.00 4.56
N ARG A 210 12.16 -22.57 4.35
CA ARG A 210 10.92 -21.83 4.13
C ARG A 210 9.82 -22.36 5.03
N ILE A 211 9.19 -21.48 5.81
CA ILE A 211 8.06 -21.78 6.69
C ILE A 211 6.92 -20.85 6.28
N VAL A 212 5.83 -21.39 5.78
CA VAL A 212 4.70 -20.60 5.28
C VAL A 212 3.39 -21.11 5.87
N PRO A 213 2.43 -20.21 6.16
CA PRO A 213 1.13 -20.59 6.66
C PRO A 213 0.39 -21.54 5.70
N THR A 214 -0.36 -22.51 6.24
CA THR A 214 -1.28 -23.34 5.46
C THR A 214 -2.48 -22.51 5.00
N GLU A 215 -3.15 -22.93 3.93
CA GLU A 215 -4.36 -22.27 3.43
C GLU A 215 -5.47 -22.22 4.48
N HIS A 216 -5.66 -23.30 5.23
CA HIS A 216 -6.65 -23.37 6.31
C HIS A 216 -6.39 -22.34 7.41
N PHE A 217 -5.13 -22.08 7.72
CA PHE A 217 -4.75 -21.08 8.70
C PHE A 217 -5.04 -19.64 8.23
N LEU A 218 -4.93 -19.38 6.92
CA LEU A 218 -5.18 -18.06 6.35
C LEU A 218 -6.66 -17.72 6.23
N ASN A 219 -7.58 -18.70 6.29
CA ASN A 219 -9.00 -18.54 5.96
C ASN A 219 -9.22 -17.82 4.62
N MET A 220 -8.32 -18.05 3.67
CA MET A 220 -8.34 -17.41 2.36
C MET A 220 -8.73 -18.46 1.30
N GLU A 221 -9.76 -18.19 0.55
CA GLU A 221 -10.00 -18.82 -0.75
C GLU A 221 -8.97 -18.31 -1.77
N THR A 222 -7.70 -18.54 -1.52
CA THR A 222 -6.63 -18.08 -2.40
C THR A 222 -6.45 -19.08 -3.53
N GLN A 223 -6.93 -18.75 -4.71
CA GLN A 223 -6.48 -19.39 -5.96
C GLN A 223 -4.98 -19.07 -6.15
N GLY A 224 -4.12 -19.65 -5.40
CA GLY A 224 -2.70 -19.44 -5.62
C GLY A 224 -1.81 -19.51 -4.40
N GLY A 225 -2.28 -19.41 -3.21
CA GLY A 225 -1.53 -19.56 -1.96
C GLY A 225 -0.02 -19.30 -2.05
N TYR A 226 0.77 -19.89 -1.18
CA TYR A 226 2.25 -19.91 -1.28
C TYR A 226 2.78 -20.93 -2.31
N LEU A 227 1.96 -21.31 -3.31
CA LEU A 227 2.24 -22.40 -4.25
C LEU A 227 3.33 -22.09 -5.28
N GLY A 228 3.69 -20.81 -5.49
CA GLY A 228 4.53 -20.41 -6.62
C GLY A 228 5.99 -20.86 -6.53
N THR A 229 6.49 -21.36 -5.42
CA THR A 229 7.90 -21.58 -5.20
C THR A 229 8.19 -22.96 -4.61
N MET A 230 7.84 -24.00 -5.33
CA MET A 230 8.39 -25.36 -5.08
C MET A 230 9.91 -25.44 -5.34
N GLN A 231 10.61 -24.31 -5.48
CA GLN A 231 12.04 -24.31 -5.71
C GLN A 231 12.85 -24.53 -4.43
N CYS A 232 12.25 -24.30 -3.25
CA CYS A 232 12.90 -24.47 -1.98
C CYS A 232 12.73 -25.90 -1.45
N GLY A 233 13.43 -26.86 -2.05
CA GLY A 233 13.67 -28.18 -1.49
C GLY A 233 12.45 -29.07 -1.21
N LYS A 234 12.62 -29.97 -0.25
CA LYS A 234 11.63 -30.99 0.16
C LYS A 234 10.76 -30.48 1.29
N LYS A 235 9.44 -30.76 1.22
CA LYS A 235 8.55 -30.58 2.36
C LYS A 235 8.94 -31.56 3.47
N ILE A 236 9.05 -31.07 4.68
CA ILE A 236 9.32 -31.89 5.86
C ILE A 236 8.18 -31.74 6.85
N ASP A 237 7.92 -32.81 7.59
CA ASP A 237 7.02 -32.83 8.74
C ASP A 237 7.84 -32.78 10.03
N VAL A 238 7.40 -31.97 10.95
CA VAL A 238 7.99 -31.88 12.28
C VAL A 238 7.13 -32.71 13.24
N GLU A 239 7.72 -33.34 14.23
CA GLU A 239 7.05 -34.30 15.11
C GLU A 239 5.90 -33.69 15.94
N ASP A 240 5.79 -32.38 16.05
CA ASP A 240 4.68 -31.69 16.73
C ASP A 240 3.54 -31.42 15.73
N ILE A 241 2.46 -32.18 15.85
CA ILE A 241 1.27 -32.18 14.98
C ILE A 241 0.64 -30.79 14.80
N LYS A 242 0.66 -29.96 15.84
CA LYS A 242 0.05 -28.63 15.79
C LYS A 242 0.72 -27.69 14.77
N HIS A 243 1.98 -27.93 14.44
CA HIS A 243 2.73 -27.12 13.49
C HIS A 243 2.34 -27.39 12.06
N ASN A 244 2.17 -28.67 11.72
CA ASN A 244 1.81 -29.09 10.38
C ASN A 244 0.36 -28.69 10.02
N GLU A 245 -0.48 -28.37 11.01
CA GLU A 245 -1.82 -27.79 10.77
C GLU A 245 -1.76 -26.32 10.37
N HIS A 246 -0.78 -25.56 10.86
CA HIS A 246 -0.68 -24.13 10.66
C HIS A 246 0.37 -23.72 9.65
N TYR A 247 1.43 -24.52 9.50
CA TYR A 247 2.57 -24.21 8.66
C TYR A 247 3.01 -25.37 7.78
N ASN A 248 3.38 -25.04 6.54
CA ASN A 248 4.17 -25.91 5.68
C ASN A 248 5.64 -25.54 5.78
N ILE A 249 6.50 -26.54 5.96
CA ILE A 249 7.96 -26.37 6.13
C ILE A 249 8.65 -27.04 4.95
N TYR A 250 9.50 -26.28 4.23
CA TYR A 250 10.30 -26.73 3.11
C TYR A 250 11.76 -26.42 3.37
N CYS A 251 12.67 -27.33 3.00
CA CYS A 251 14.12 -27.12 3.17
C CYS A 251 14.92 -27.87 2.13
N THR A 252 16.15 -27.38 1.88
CA THR A 252 17.15 -28.05 1.05
C THR A 252 18.09 -28.93 1.88
N ASP A 253 18.33 -28.59 3.15
CA ASP A 253 19.11 -29.39 4.11
C ASP A 253 18.24 -29.73 5.33
N GLU A 254 17.71 -30.96 5.36
CA GLU A 254 16.81 -31.44 6.42
C GLU A 254 17.52 -31.53 7.77
N GLN A 255 18.79 -31.93 7.80
CA GLN A 255 19.51 -32.10 9.07
C GLN A 255 19.75 -30.75 9.75
N SER A 256 20.20 -29.75 9.00
CA SER A 256 20.39 -28.39 9.47
C SER A 256 19.08 -27.77 9.93
N THR A 257 18.03 -27.97 9.14
CA THR A 257 16.67 -27.47 9.46
C THR A 257 16.11 -28.06 10.74
N ARG A 258 16.21 -29.38 10.94
CA ARG A 258 15.71 -30.03 12.17
C ARG A 258 16.46 -29.57 13.43
N LYS A 259 17.76 -29.25 13.32
CA LYS A 259 18.52 -28.62 14.42
C LYS A 259 18.01 -27.21 14.73
N PHE A 260 17.72 -26.42 13.70
CA PHE A 260 17.17 -25.07 13.86
C PHE A 260 15.76 -25.10 14.47
N LEU A 261 14.91 -25.99 14.00
CA LEU A 261 13.53 -26.16 14.49
C LEU A 261 13.52 -26.88 15.87
N SER A 262 14.27 -26.33 16.82
CA SER A 262 14.22 -26.78 18.21
C SER A 262 12.81 -26.57 18.81
N PRO A 263 12.45 -27.27 19.89
CA PRO A 263 11.17 -27.08 20.57
C PRO A 263 10.87 -25.60 20.89
N THR A 264 11.89 -24.84 21.26
CA THR A 264 11.76 -23.40 21.55
C THR A 264 11.34 -22.58 20.34
N VAL A 265 11.95 -22.81 19.17
CA VAL A 265 11.58 -22.13 17.91
C VAL A 265 10.17 -22.50 17.49
N ILE A 266 9.86 -23.76 17.61
CA ILE A 266 8.55 -24.31 17.32
C ILE A 266 7.46 -23.69 18.22
N GLU A 267 7.68 -23.64 19.52
CA GLU A 267 6.76 -23.02 20.48
C GLU A 267 6.58 -21.52 20.20
N TRP A 268 7.66 -20.85 19.82
CA TRP A 268 7.58 -19.44 19.43
C TRP A 268 6.71 -19.24 18.18
N PHE A 269 6.91 -20.02 17.11
CA PHE A 269 6.03 -19.97 15.93
C PHE A 269 4.58 -20.22 16.34
N ASN A 270 4.29 -21.18 17.19
CA ASN A 270 2.95 -21.44 17.70
C ASN A 270 2.37 -20.26 18.49
N SER A 271 3.17 -19.63 19.33
CA SER A 271 2.73 -18.47 20.10
C SER A 271 2.38 -17.28 19.20
N MET A 272 3.07 -17.15 18.06
CA MET A 272 2.83 -16.11 17.08
C MET A 272 1.54 -16.33 16.30
N THR A 273 1.07 -17.56 16.11
CA THR A 273 -0.15 -17.85 15.33
C THR A 273 -1.40 -17.13 15.86
N SER A 274 -1.47 -16.90 17.17
CA SER A 274 -2.57 -16.17 17.79
C SER A 274 -2.55 -14.65 17.55
N ARG A 275 -1.38 -14.10 17.23
CA ARG A 275 -1.14 -12.66 17.08
C ARG A 275 -0.85 -12.23 15.65
N HIS A 276 -0.11 -13.06 14.93
CA HIS A 276 0.45 -12.75 13.62
C HIS A 276 0.40 -13.97 12.71
N LYS A 277 0.08 -13.74 11.45
CA LYS A 277 0.28 -14.75 10.40
C LYS A 277 1.65 -14.49 9.80
N LEU A 278 2.65 -15.23 10.29
CA LEU A 278 4.04 -15.07 9.94
C LEU A 278 4.45 -16.09 8.88
N SER A 279 5.15 -15.64 7.86
CA SER A 279 5.92 -16.49 6.95
C SER A 279 7.41 -16.16 7.09
N PHE A 280 8.25 -17.15 6.82
CA PHE A 280 9.68 -17.07 7.02
C PHE A 280 10.41 -17.75 5.85
N TYR A 281 11.49 -17.15 5.38
CA TYR A 281 12.42 -17.73 4.42
C TYR A 281 13.84 -17.33 4.77
N SER A 282 14.75 -18.27 4.74
CA SER A 282 16.17 -18.06 4.98
C SER A 282 16.99 -18.69 3.86
N ASN A 283 17.95 -17.95 3.35
CA ASN A 283 19.03 -18.45 2.51
C ASN A 283 20.38 -18.09 3.15
N GLU A 284 21.49 -18.44 2.50
CA GLU A 284 22.83 -18.22 3.04
C GLU A 284 23.15 -16.75 3.38
N SER A 285 22.53 -15.80 2.72
CA SER A 285 22.85 -14.37 2.85
C SER A 285 21.87 -13.58 3.70
N ARG A 286 20.57 -13.91 3.62
CA ARG A 286 19.52 -13.11 4.24
C ARG A 286 18.39 -13.98 4.77
N ILE A 287 17.71 -13.43 5.77
CA ILE A 287 16.45 -13.94 6.28
C ILE A 287 15.37 -12.95 5.87
N TYR A 288 14.27 -13.49 5.33
CA TYR A 288 13.06 -12.77 5.00
C TYR A 288 11.92 -13.27 5.88
N PHE A 289 11.10 -12.38 6.37
CA PHE A 289 9.86 -12.75 7.05
C PHE A 289 8.77 -11.73 6.75
N ALA A 290 7.55 -12.21 6.69
CA ALA A 290 6.40 -11.36 6.40
C ALA A 290 5.33 -11.52 7.47
N ASN A 291 4.75 -10.39 7.89
CA ASN A 291 3.67 -10.31 8.85
C ASN A 291 2.39 -9.88 8.14
N TYR A 292 1.45 -10.82 7.96
CA TYR A 292 0.12 -10.53 7.44
C TYR A 292 -0.77 -10.01 8.57
N ASN A 293 -1.03 -8.73 8.60
CA ASN A 293 -1.82 -8.05 9.63
C ASN A 293 -2.97 -7.19 9.07
N ASN A 294 -3.16 -7.22 7.75
CA ASN A 294 -4.18 -6.45 7.02
C ASN A 294 -4.08 -4.93 7.23
N ARG A 295 -2.85 -4.39 7.37
CA ARG A 295 -2.59 -2.98 7.63
C ARG A 295 -1.36 -2.47 6.89
N TYR A 296 -1.44 -1.21 6.47
CA TYR A 296 -0.27 -0.42 6.10
C TYR A 296 0.25 0.34 7.31
N PHE A 297 1.57 0.40 7.47
CA PHE A 297 2.24 1.18 8.50
C PHE A 297 2.94 2.42 7.93
N PHE A 298 3.39 2.34 6.69
CA PHE A 298 4.24 3.36 6.06
C PHE A 298 3.58 4.04 4.86
N ALA A 299 2.43 3.56 4.42
CA ALA A 299 1.79 4.07 3.22
C ALA A 299 1.28 5.50 3.39
N ALA A 300 1.43 6.28 2.31
CA ALA A 300 0.83 7.61 2.22
C ALA A 300 -0.71 7.53 2.30
N PRO A 301 -1.38 8.55 2.85
CA PRO A 301 -2.83 8.68 2.74
C PRO A 301 -3.26 8.58 1.27
N LYS A 302 -4.25 7.73 0.97
CA LYS A 302 -4.71 7.47 -0.41
C LYS A 302 -5.80 8.41 -0.89
N ASP A 303 -6.53 9.02 0.04
CA ASP A 303 -7.69 9.86 -0.21
C ASP A 303 -7.83 10.96 0.87
N LYS A 304 -8.85 11.79 0.72
CA LYS A 304 -9.12 12.90 1.64
C LYS A 304 -9.53 12.44 3.04
N GLU A 305 -10.21 11.31 3.14
CA GLU A 305 -10.66 10.79 4.43
C GLU A 305 -9.49 10.23 5.23
N SER A 306 -8.65 9.41 4.61
CA SER A 306 -7.40 8.94 5.23
C SER A 306 -6.45 10.09 5.59
N LEU A 307 -6.42 11.17 4.78
CA LEU A 307 -5.67 12.38 5.13
C LEU A 307 -6.27 13.11 6.35
N ARG A 308 -7.59 13.15 6.49
CA ARG A 308 -8.27 13.80 7.62
C ARG A 308 -8.07 13.05 8.94
N THR A 309 -8.06 11.74 8.87
CA THR A 309 -7.87 10.86 10.04
C THR A 309 -6.40 10.65 10.40
N TRP A 310 -5.48 10.93 9.47
CA TRP A 310 -4.05 10.74 9.68
C TRP A 310 -3.51 11.52 10.89
N ARG A 311 -2.69 10.86 11.69
CA ARG A 311 -2.03 11.43 12.89
C ARG A 311 -0.55 11.09 12.85
N ILE A 312 0.29 12.09 13.10
CA ILE A 312 1.74 11.93 13.11
C ILE A 312 2.21 10.98 14.21
N GLU A 313 1.55 11.02 15.36
CA GLU A 313 1.85 10.16 16.50
C GLU A 313 1.52 8.69 16.20
N GLU A 314 0.43 8.41 15.51
CA GLU A 314 0.03 7.06 15.09
C GLU A 314 1.05 6.49 14.11
N THR A 315 1.49 7.27 13.12
CA THR A 315 2.54 6.87 12.18
C THR A 315 3.84 6.55 12.92
N ALA A 316 4.22 7.37 13.90
CA ALA A 316 5.41 7.12 14.71
C ALA A 316 5.29 5.83 15.55
N ILE A 317 4.11 5.56 16.12
CA ILE A 317 3.85 4.32 16.88
C ILE A 317 3.92 3.10 15.94
N GLN A 318 3.37 3.20 14.73
CA GLN A 318 3.42 2.14 13.72
C GLN A 318 4.86 1.84 13.29
N LEU A 319 5.69 2.87 13.08
CA LEU A 319 7.12 2.71 12.82
C LEU A 319 7.83 2.00 13.97
N LYS A 320 7.61 2.43 15.21
CA LYS A 320 8.18 1.74 16.39
C LYS A 320 7.74 0.29 16.47
N TYR A 321 6.47 0.02 16.20
CA TYR A 321 5.93 -1.33 16.23
C TYR A 321 6.59 -2.24 15.19
N ALA A 322 6.81 -1.75 13.96
CA ALA A 322 7.48 -2.51 12.91
C ALA A 322 8.91 -2.91 13.30
N PHE A 323 9.68 -1.95 13.81
CA PHE A 323 11.06 -2.24 14.27
C PHE A 323 11.10 -3.11 15.54
N TYR A 324 10.14 -2.94 16.44
CA TYR A 324 9.99 -3.80 17.62
C TYR A 324 9.71 -5.25 17.20
N PHE A 325 8.78 -5.45 16.27
CA PHE A 325 8.47 -6.78 15.74
C PHE A 325 9.69 -7.45 15.10
N ALA A 326 10.45 -6.69 14.30
CA ALA A 326 11.70 -7.19 13.73
C ALA A 326 12.73 -7.58 14.81
N ASN A 327 12.82 -6.81 15.90
CA ASN A 327 13.69 -7.13 17.04
C ASN A 327 13.23 -8.43 17.74
N GLU A 328 11.92 -8.59 17.99
CA GLU A 328 11.36 -9.80 18.62
C GLU A 328 11.71 -11.05 17.81
N VAL A 329 11.55 -10.99 16.48
CA VAL A 329 11.95 -12.10 15.59
C VAL A 329 13.46 -12.35 15.68
N THR A 330 14.29 -11.32 15.61
CA THR A 330 15.75 -11.44 15.66
C THR A 330 16.23 -12.04 17.00
N GLU A 331 15.69 -11.57 18.11
CA GLU A 331 16.03 -12.08 19.45
C GLU A 331 15.68 -13.56 19.60
N MET A 332 14.55 -14.00 19.05
CA MET A 332 14.18 -15.40 19.04
C MET A 332 15.20 -16.24 18.26
N LEU A 333 15.58 -15.74 17.06
CA LEU A 333 16.56 -16.43 16.22
C LEU A 333 17.90 -16.59 16.93
N HIS A 334 18.40 -15.56 17.62
CA HIS A 334 19.66 -15.61 18.37
C HIS A 334 19.61 -16.46 19.65
N LYS A 335 18.49 -16.50 20.35
CA LYS A 335 18.34 -17.38 21.53
C LYS A 335 18.57 -18.85 21.19
N ASN A 336 18.33 -19.23 19.93
CA ASN A 336 18.55 -20.59 19.46
C ASN A 336 20.03 -20.90 19.18
N GLU A 337 20.91 -19.90 19.01
CA GLU A 337 22.35 -20.09 18.81
C GLU A 337 23.08 -20.60 20.08
N GLY A 338 22.51 -20.34 21.26
CA GLY A 338 23.09 -20.77 22.56
C GLY A 338 22.96 -22.26 22.90
N PHE A 339 22.34 -23.07 22.05
CA PHE A 339 22.15 -24.51 22.21
C PHE A 339 22.98 -25.37 21.26
N SER A 340 23.99 -24.81 20.58
CA SER A 340 24.91 -25.52 19.67
C SER A 340 26.20 -25.92 20.36
#